data_dd3f766645f48e6225062ce160ffc594
#
_entry.id   dd3f766645f48e6225062ce160ffc594
#
_cell.length_a   1.000
_cell.length_b   1.000
_cell.length_c   1.000
_cell.angle_alpha   90.00
_cell.angle_beta   90.00
_cell.angle_gamma   90.00
#
_symmetry.space_group_name_H-M   'P 1'
#
loop_
_entity.id
_entity.type
_entity.pdbx_description
1 polymer ?
#
loop_
_entity_poly.entity_id
_entity_poly.type
_entity_poly.pdbx_seq_one_letter_code
_entity_poly.pdbx_strand_id
1 'polypeptide(L)'
;DSVELVELKTKMRSLDIVAENVADHEEAIRKLVLNYLLLAKKGKYPLDPVARFHLGNGAQVHQIHASADLSDKGLAQSYGTMVNYLYDLRYIERNHEQYVTEGNIEFNDKLKASLLKS
;
A
#
# COMPACT_ATOMS: atom_id res chain seq x y z
N ASP A 1 -4.71 -4.60 11.39
CA ASP A 1 -5.40 -3.90 12.41
C ASP A 1 -4.64 -2.65 12.85
N SER A 2 -5.31 -1.74 13.56
CA SER A 2 -4.72 -0.45 13.93
C SER A 2 -3.52 -0.58 14.86
N VAL A 3 -3.50 -1.57 15.76
CA VAL A 3 -2.36 -1.80 16.66
C VAL A 3 -1.13 -2.22 15.86
N GLU A 4 -1.28 -3.14 14.93
CA GLU A 4 -0.19 -3.60 14.07
C GLU A 4 0.35 -2.46 13.21
N LEU A 5 -0.52 -1.60 12.70
CA LEU A 5 -0.11 -0.45 11.93
C LEU A 5 0.68 0.55 12.76
N VAL A 6 0.25 0.80 14.00
CA VAL A 6 0.98 1.69 14.92
C VAL A 6 2.38 1.14 15.22
N GLU A 7 2.49 -0.18 15.45
CA GLU A 7 3.78 -0.82 15.68
C GLU A 7 4.70 -0.67 14.48
N LEU A 8 4.18 -0.87 13.26
CA LEU A 8 4.95 -0.71 12.04
C LEU A 8 5.43 0.72 11.87
N LYS A 9 4.56 1.70 12.09
CA LYS A 9 4.93 3.10 12.00
C LYS A 9 5.99 3.49 13.03
N THR A 10 5.87 2.99 14.25
CA THR A 10 6.84 3.24 15.30
C THR A 10 8.21 2.67 14.91
N LYS A 11 8.22 1.46 14.40
CA LYS A 11 9.45 0.82 13.92
C LYS A 11 10.10 1.62 12.79
N MET A 12 9.30 2.10 11.84
CA MET A 12 9.82 2.89 10.73
C MET A 12 10.39 4.23 11.19
N ARG A 13 9.74 4.87 12.16
CA ARG A 13 10.27 6.13 12.73
C ARG A 13 11.62 5.94 13.40
N SER A 14 11.83 4.79 14.06
CA SER A 14 13.09 4.50 14.73
C SER A 14 14.26 4.34 13.76
N LEU A 15 13.97 4.15 12.46
CA LEU A 15 15.01 3.99 11.44
C LEU A 15 15.50 5.33 10.88
N ASP A 16 14.92 6.45 11.29
CA ASP A 16 15.31 7.80 10.83
C ASP A 16 15.40 7.89 9.31
N ILE A 17 14.31 7.53 8.62
CA ILE A 17 14.31 7.49 7.16
C ILE A 17 14.31 8.89 6.58
N VAL A 18 15.34 9.22 5.81
CA VAL A 18 15.52 10.49 5.10
C VAL A 18 15.97 10.19 3.67
N ALA A 19 16.07 11.22 2.84
CA ALA A 19 16.44 11.03 1.42
C ALA A 19 17.76 10.27 1.23
N GLU A 20 18.73 10.47 2.12
CA GLU A 20 20.03 9.87 2.02
C GLU A 20 20.03 8.36 2.28
N ASN A 21 19.09 7.85 3.08
CA ASN A 21 19.07 6.44 3.48
C ASN A 21 17.81 5.69 3.09
N VAL A 22 16.86 6.34 2.41
CA VAL A 22 15.58 5.69 2.07
C VAL A 22 15.80 4.43 1.23
N ALA A 23 16.80 4.43 0.35
CA ALA A 23 17.09 3.26 -0.50
C ALA A 23 17.52 2.04 0.32
N ASP A 24 18.14 2.25 1.48
CA ASP A 24 18.56 1.15 2.34
C ASP A 24 17.39 0.48 3.06
N HIS A 25 16.21 1.13 3.07
CA HIS A 25 15.04 0.64 3.77
C HIS A 25 13.87 0.33 2.84
N GLU A 26 14.11 0.20 1.53
CA GLU A 26 13.04 0.03 0.55
C GLU A 26 12.13 -1.16 0.84
N GLU A 27 12.70 -2.30 1.22
CA GLU A 27 11.91 -3.49 1.50
C GLU A 27 10.99 -3.28 2.70
N ALA A 28 11.50 -2.68 3.76
CA ALA A 28 10.71 -2.38 4.96
C ALA A 28 9.61 -1.37 4.65
N ILE A 29 9.91 -0.37 3.82
CA ILE A 29 8.94 0.65 3.42
C ILE A 29 7.82 0.02 2.58
N ARG A 30 8.15 -0.86 1.63
CA ARG A 30 7.14 -1.55 0.83
C ARG A 30 6.20 -2.37 1.72
N LYS A 31 6.74 -3.07 2.69
CA LYS A 31 5.93 -3.84 3.64
C LYS A 31 5.04 -2.95 4.47
N LEU A 32 5.55 -1.80 4.91
CA LEU A 32 4.76 -0.84 5.67
C LEU A 32 3.57 -0.35 4.84
N VAL A 33 3.81 0.07 3.60
CA VAL A 33 2.74 0.56 2.72
C VAL A 33 1.73 -0.52 2.42
N LEU A 34 2.18 -1.73 2.13
CA LEU A 34 1.30 -2.86 1.87
C LEU A 34 0.41 -3.15 3.08
N ASN A 35 0.98 -3.17 4.27
CA ASN A 35 0.21 -3.36 5.50
C ASN A 35 -0.73 -2.19 5.78
N TYR A 36 -0.33 -0.98 5.44
CA TYR A 36 -1.21 0.18 5.56
C TYR A 36 -2.47 -0.01 4.71
N LEU A 37 -2.33 -0.44 3.47
CA LEU A 37 -3.48 -0.68 2.60
C LEU A 37 -4.38 -1.79 3.13
N LEU A 38 -3.80 -2.80 3.78
CA LEU A 38 -4.56 -3.94 4.30
C LEU A 38 -5.18 -3.68 5.66
N LEU A 39 -4.50 -2.97 6.54
CA LEU A 39 -4.87 -2.88 7.95
C LEU A 39 -5.53 -1.56 8.33
N ALA A 40 -5.16 -0.45 7.68
CA ALA A 40 -5.77 0.84 7.96
C ALA A 40 -7.08 0.94 7.20
N LYS A 41 -8.20 0.87 7.92
CA LYS A 41 -9.53 0.77 7.33
C LYS A 41 -10.46 1.86 7.82
N LYS A 42 -11.40 2.23 6.95
CA LYS A 42 -12.57 3.00 7.29
C LYS A 42 -13.78 2.09 6.99
N GLY A 43 -14.32 1.44 8.01
CA GLY A 43 -15.24 0.33 7.82
C GLY A 43 -14.48 -0.86 7.23
N LYS A 44 -14.97 -1.42 6.12
CA LYS A 44 -14.29 -2.54 5.44
C LYS A 44 -13.39 -2.10 4.29
N TYR A 45 -13.30 -0.78 4.04
CA TYR A 45 -12.51 -0.24 2.92
C TYR A 45 -11.22 0.41 3.41
N PRO A 46 -10.20 0.52 2.54
CA PRO A 46 -8.95 1.19 2.93
C PRO A 46 -9.18 2.61 3.42
N LEU A 47 -8.41 3.02 4.40
CA LEU A 47 -8.44 4.39 4.90
C LEU A 47 -7.95 5.38 3.85
N ASP A 48 -6.97 4.99 3.04
CA ASP A 48 -6.39 5.87 2.02
C ASP A 48 -7.42 6.19 0.92
N PRO A 49 -7.73 7.48 0.70
CA PRO A 49 -8.76 7.86 -0.28
C PRO A 49 -8.37 7.55 -1.72
N VAL A 50 -7.09 7.59 -2.08
CA VAL A 50 -6.63 7.25 -3.43
C VAL A 50 -6.84 5.76 -3.69
N ALA A 51 -6.49 4.92 -2.71
CA ALA A 51 -6.72 3.49 -2.81
C ALA A 51 -8.21 3.18 -2.95
N ARG A 52 -9.05 3.82 -2.14
CA ARG A 52 -10.51 3.62 -2.23
C ARG A 52 -11.03 3.97 -3.62
N PHE A 53 -10.53 5.06 -4.21
CA PHE A 53 -10.96 5.48 -5.54
C PHE A 53 -10.63 4.42 -6.59
N HIS A 54 -9.38 4.00 -6.67
CA HIS A 54 -8.95 3.04 -7.69
C HIS A 54 -9.52 1.65 -7.49
N LEU A 55 -9.50 1.16 -6.25
CA LEU A 55 -10.00 -0.19 -5.96
C LEU A 55 -11.52 -0.26 -6.11
N GLY A 56 -12.22 0.83 -5.77
CA GLY A 56 -13.65 0.92 -5.99
C GLY A 56 -14.03 0.90 -7.46
N ASN A 57 -13.13 1.27 -8.34
CA ASN A 57 -13.33 1.21 -9.79
C ASN A 57 -12.83 -0.10 -10.42
N GLY A 58 -12.45 -1.07 -9.59
CA GLY A 58 -12.07 -2.40 -10.09
C GLY A 58 -10.58 -2.57 -10.40
N ALA A 59 -9.75 -1.61 -10.03
CA ALA A 59 -8.31 -1.75 -10.22
C ALA A 59 -7.71 -2.73 -9.21
N GLN A 60 -6.51 -3.22 -9.50
CA GLN A 60 -5.70 -3.97 -8.55
C GLN A 60 -4.49 -3.15 -8.14
N VAL A 61 -3.93 -3.44 -6.98
CA VAL A 61 -2.63 -2.90 -6.59
C VAL A 61 -1.57 -3.64 -7.40
N HIS A 62 -0.89 -2.93 -8.29
CA HIS A 62 0.02 -3.56 -9.24
C HIS A 62 1.47 -3.55 -8.76
N GLN A 63 1.97 -2.40 -8.36
CA GLN A 63 3.33 -2.27 -7.88
C GLN A 63 3.42 -1.21 -6.78
N ILE A 64 4.38 -1.40 -5.89
CA ILE A 64 4.71 -0.42 -4.85
C ILE A 64 6.17 -0.03 -5.09
N HIS A 65 6.39 1.24 -5.42
CA HIS A 65 7.71 1.78 -5.73
C HIS A 65 8.23 2.60 -4.56
N ALA A 66 9.22 2.07 -3.86
CA ALA A 66 9.94 2.84 -2.85
C ALA A 66 10.90 3.81 -3.54
N SER A 67 11.24 4.89 -2.85
CA SER A 67 12.18 5.92 -3.37
C SER A 67 11.72 6.59 -4.65
N ALA A 68 10.41 6.56 -4.94
CA ALA A 68 9.87 7.14 -6.17
C ALA A 68 9.75 8.67 -6.11
N ASP A 69 9.55 9.21 -4.92
CA ASP A 69 9.45 10.66 -4.69
C ASP A 69 10.27 11.03 -3.46
N LEU A 70 11.48 11.55 -3.69
CA LEU A 70 12.41 11.91 -2.62
C LEU A 70 12.30 13.37 -2.21
N SER A 71 11.27 14.10 -2.65
CA SER A 71 10.99 15.44 -2.16
C SER A 71 10.63 15.39 -0.67
N ASP A 72 10.74 16.52 0.02
CA ASP A 72 10.36 16.60 1.42
C ASP A 72 8.92 16.18 1.64
N LYS A 73 8.02 16.58 0.74
CA LYS A 73 6.61 16.21 0.81
C LYS A 73 6.41 14.69 0.63
N GLY A 74 7.07 14.09 -0.37
CA GLY A 74 6.96 12.66 -0.62
C GLY A 74 7.47 11.84 0.54
N LEU A 75 8.63 12.21 1.10
CA LEU A 75 9.19 11.53 2.26
C LEU A 75 8.29 11.67 3.49
N ALA A 76 7.73 12.85 3.72
CA ALA A 76 6.85 13.09 4.86
C ALA A 76 5.53 12.32 4.76
N GLN A 77 4.98 12.18 3.55
CA GLN A 77 3.68 11.54 3.36
C GLN A 77 3.75 10.02 3.28
N SER A 78 4.79 9.46 2.66
CA SER A 78 4.82 8.04 2.35
C SER A 78 6.22 7.45 2.30
N TYR A 79 7.18 8.09 2.94
CA TYR A 79 8.60 7.69 2.86
C TYR A 79 9.09 7.60 1.40
N GLY A 80 8.54 8.45 0.52
CA GLY A 80 8.91 8.46 -0.89
C GLY A 80 8.28 7.36 -1.73
N THR A 81 7.28 6.66 -1.19
CA THR A 81 6.66 5.51 -1.87
C THR A 81 5.51 5.94 -2.77
N MET A 82 5.42 5.31 -3.92
CA MET A 82 4.31 5.47 -4.86
C MET A 82 3.66 4.11 -5.13
N VAL A 83 2.33 4.10 -5.22
CA VAL A 83 1.57 2.88 -5.50
C VAL A 83 0.98 2.98 -6.90
N ASN A 84 1.21 1.95 -7.72
CA ASN A 84 0.63 1.85 -9.05
C ASN A 84 -0.57 0.93 -9.03
N TYR A 85 -1.66 1.38 -9.66
CA TYR A 85 -2.89 0.61 -9.81
C TYR A 85 -3.05 0.20 -11.27
N LEU A 86 -3.45 -1.05 -11.49
CA LEU A 86 -3.67 -1.57 -12.84
C LEU A 86 -5.16 -1.80 -13.06
N TYR A 87 -5.67 -1.28 -14.17
CA TYR A 87 -7.04 -1.53 -14.62
C TYR A 87 -6.98 -2.61 -15.71
N ASP A 88 -7.08 -3.88 -15.29
CA ASP A 88 -7.10 -5.00 -16.21
C ASP A 88 -8.55 -5.26 -16.62
N LEU A 89 -8.87 -4.96 -17.87
CA LEU A 89 -10.25 -5.02 -18.35
C LEU A 89 -10.91 -6.39 -18.17
N ARG A 90 -10.12 -7.46 -18.10
CA ARG A 90 -10.63 -8.81 -17.90
C ARG A 90 -11.22 -9.01 -16.50
N TYR A 91 -10.78 -8.22 -15.53
CA TYR A 91 -11.11 -8.45 -14.13
C TYR A 91 -11.76 -7.27 -13.43
N ILE A 92 -12.03 -6.17 -14.14
CA ILE A 92 -12.58 -4.96 -13.51
C ILE A 92 -13.91 -5.24 -12.82
N GLU A 93 -14.84 -5.94 -13.47
CA GLU A 93 -16.14 -6.23 -12.86
C GLU A 93 -16.01 -7.13 -11.65
N ARG A 94 -15.18 -8.16 -11.73
CA ARG A 94 -14.93 -9.08 -10.62
C ARG A 94 -14.31 -8.35 -9.43
N ASN A 95 -13.27 -7.54 -9.69
CA ASN A 95 -12.58 -6.81 -8.64
C ASN A 95 -13.49 -5.80 -7.97
N HIS A 96 -14.29 -5.09 -8.76
CA HIS A 96 -15.27 -4.14 -8.25
C HIS A 96 -16.27 -4.82 -7.33
N GLU A 97 -16.84 -5.93 -7.77
CA GLU A 97 -17.85 -6.66 -7.00
C GLU A 97 -17.27 -7.18 -5.68
N GLN A 98 -16.10 -7.81 -5.73
CA GLN A 98 -15.45 -8.31 -4.52
C GLN A 98 -15.09 -7.19 -3.55
N TYR A 99 -14.68 -6.05 -4.07
CA TYR A 99 -14.37 -4.89 -3.24
C TYR A 99 -15.62 -4.35 -2.55
N VAL A 100 -16.69 -4.15 -3.31
CA VAL A 100 -17.93 -3.55 -2.79
C VAL A 100 -18.61 -4.47 -1.78
N THR A 101 -18.64 -5.78 -2.05
CA THR A 101 -19.35 -6.73 -1.18
C THR A 101 -18.51 -7.18 0.01
N GLU A 102 -17.22 -7.40 -0.17
CA GLU A 102 -16.37 -8.02 0.84
C GLU A 102 -15.23 -7.14 1.33
N GLY A 103 -15.01 -5.98 0.70
CA GLY A 103 -13.85 -5.16 1.02
C GLY A 103 -12.54 -5.78 0.56
N ASN A 104 -12.60 -6.74 -0.34
CA ASN A 104 -11.43 -7.48 -0.79
C ASN A 104 -10.58 -6.64 -1.73
N ILE A 105 -9.27 -6.61 -1.49
CA ILE A 105 -8.31 -5.85 -2.30
C ILE A 105 -7.53 -6.82 -3.16
N GLU A 106 -7.51 -6.59 -4.49
CA GLU A 106 -6.74 -7.41 -5.39
C GLU A 106 -5.32 -6.86 -5.54
N PHE A 107 -4.32 -7.74 -5.44
CA PHE A 107 -2.90 -7.43 -5.63
C PHE A 107 -2.34 -8.27 -6.75
N ASN A 108 -1.25 -7.85 -7.38
CA ASN A 108 -0.57 -8.73 -8.32
C ASN A 108 0.09 -9.90 -7.56
N ASP A 109 0.46 -10.95 -8.31
CA ASP A 109 0.95 -12.19 -7.70
C ASP A 109 2.24 -12.00 -6.91
N LYS A 110 3.13 -11.13 -7.35
CA LYS A 110 4.37 -10.85 -6.64
C LYS A 110 4.12 -10.20 -5.28
N LEU A 111 3.15 -9.29 -5.22
CA LEU A 111 2.79 -8.65 -3.96
C LEU A 111 2.11 -9.63 -3.02
N LYS A 112 1.26 -10.51 -3.54
CA LYS A 112 0.64 -11.57 -2.74
C LYS A 112 1.69 -12.48 -2.11
N ALA A 113 2.70 -12.85 -2.88
CA ALA A 113 3.80 -13.67 -2.38
C ALA A 113 4.58 -12.96 -1.27
N SER A 114 4.79 -11.66 -1.39
CA SER A 114 5.44 -10.86 -0.35
C SER A 114 4.65 -10.84 0.95
N LEU A 115 3.32 -10.77 0.87
CA LEU A 115 2.46 -10.83 2.04
C LEU A 115 2.60 -12.15 2.79
N LEU A 116 2.67 -13.26 2.04
CA LEU A 116 2.76 -14.58 2.63
C LEU A 116 4.10 -14.83 3.31
N LYS A 117 5.14 -14.09 2.96
CA LYS A 117 6.47 -14.23 3.54
C LYS A 117 6.70 -13.40 4.79
N SER A 118 5.79 -12.56 5.16
CA SER A 118 5.96 -11.68 6.32
C SER A 118 5.74 -12.37 7.71
#